data_ba4a34f794925a23c2fd3e71351d30d9
#
_entry.id   ba4a34f794925a23c2fd3e71351d30d9
#
_cell.length_a   1.000
_cell.length_b   1.000
_cell.length_c   1.000
_cell.angle_alpha   90.00
_cell.angle_beta   90.00
_cell.angle_gamma   90.00
#
_symmetry.space_group_name_H-M   'P 1'
#
loop_
_entity.id
_entity.type
_entity.pdbx_description
1 polymer ?
#
loop_
_entity_poly.entity_id
_entity_poly.type
_entity_poly.pdbx_seq_one_letter_code
_entity_poly.pdbx_strand_id
1 'polypeptide(L)'
;HCPITLWYIWRFSMVNHCYMSDTLERGAPSHGDSGRDDSSLKETGRRGVRGWLLDLFSDEPENLPQLMSLLRDAASRQMFDDEALNIIFGALHVGDMHARDIMIPRSSLVVVQENQDLDTLLPIIIESRHSRFPVIGDDVDDIKGVLHAKDLLPLVLDQSAFSMKDCIRTAPIIPESKRLNVLLQEFRARRNHMALVIDEYGHISGAVTIEDVLEQIVGDIEDEHDVHDDSGIKQMEPNSFHVKATLPIDEFNEHFQTDISDDEFDTIGGIVLQAFGHLPERGEVVAVENLHFEVLNADSRRLRLLRVNTPK
;
A
#
# COMPACT_ATOMS: atom_id res chain seq x y z
N HIS A 1 18.84 -40.37 -7.32
CA HIS A 1 19.08 -40.58 -5.89
C HIS A 1 19.63 -39.32 -5.25
N CYS A 2 18.80 -38.46 -4.75
CA CYS A 2 19.10 -37.61 -3.62
C CYS A 2 17.76 -37.10 -3.05
N PRO A 3 17.43 -37.34 -1.79
CA PRO A 3 16.13 -36.96 -1.18
C PRO A 3 16.28 -35.61 -0.45
N ILE A 4 15.74 -34.54 -1.04
CA ILE A 4 15.56 -33.24 -0.36
C ILE A 4 14.08 -32.88 -0.50
N THR A 5 13.24 -33.56 0.25
CA THR A 5 11.80 -33.23 0.36
C THR A 5 11.27 -33.76 1.69
N LEU A 6 11.77 -33.19 2.81
CA LEU A 6 11.16 -33.53 4.13
C LEU A 6 11.54 -32.54 5.26
N TRP A 7 11.75 -31.25 4.96
CA TRP A 7 12.14 -30.28 6.01
C TRP A 7 11.21 -29.07 6.17
N TYR A 8 10.04 -29.03 5.50
CA TYR A 8 9.12 -27.87 5.56
C TYR A 8 7.76 -28.13 6.20
N ILE A 9 7.50 -29.30 6.79
CA ILE A 9 6.18 -29.66 7.38
C ILE A 9 6.15 -29.64 8.91
N TRP A 10 7.24 -29.34 9.61
CA TRP A 10 7.31 -29.50 11.08
C TRP A 10 7.43 -28.23 11.91
N ARG A 11 7.04 -27.06 11.39
CA ARG A 11 7.17 -25.80 12.17
C ARG A 11 5.88 -24.98 12.32
N PHE A 12 4.69 -25.55 12.06
CA PHE A 12 3.40 -24.85 12.21
C PHE A 12 2.41 -25.55 13.15
N SER A 13 2.88 -26.37 14.10
CA SER A 13 1.98 -27.09 15.02
C SER A 13 2.37 -26.98 16.49
N MET A 14 2.82 -25.82 16.97
CA MET A 14 3.09 -25.65 18.40
C MET A 14 2.89 -24.22 18.93
N VAL A 15 1.76 -23.57 18.61
CA VAL A 15 1.29 -22.39 19.37
C VAL A 15 -0.26 -22.42 19.35
N ASN A 16 -0.86 -23.40 20.02
CA ASN A 16 -2.26 -23.35 20.41
C ASN A 16 -2.55 -24.42 21.48
N HIS A 17 -1.96 -24.26 22.67
CA HIS A 17 -2.40 -24.99 23.85
C HIS A 17 -1.91 -24.29 25.12
N CYS A 18 -2.62 -23.27 25.53
CA CYS A 18 -2.66 -22.82 26.93
C CYS A 18 -3.64 -21.67 27.08
N TYR A 19 -4.89 -22.00 27.26
CA TYR A 19 -5.89 -21.22 28.03
C TYR A 19 -7.21 -21.98 27.97
N MET A 20 -7.32 -23.00 28.79
CA MET A 20 -8.62 -23.51 29.24
C MET A 20 -8.44 -24.30 30.53
N SER A 21 -9.28 -24.00 31.49
CA SER A 21 -9.55 -24.64 32.77
C SER A 21 -9.03 -23.90 34.00
N ASP A 22 -9.97 -23.17 34.65
CA ASP A 22 -10.37 -23.49 36.01
C ASP A 22 -11.68 -22.75 36.36
N THR A 23 -12.79 -23.46 36.23
CA THR A 23 -14.04 -23.18 36.90
C THR A 23 -14.39 -24.45 37.67
N LEU A 24 -14.43 -24.42 39.00
CA LEU A 24 -15.26 -25.29 39.84
C LEU A 24 -15.38 -24.69 41.26
N GLU A 25 -16.60 -24.17 41.53
CA GLU A 25 -17.52 -24.61 42.57
C GLU A 25 -17.16 -24.48 44.05
N ARG A 26 -18.06 -23.81 44.72
CA ARG A 26 -18.83 -24.07 45.98
C ARG A 26 -18.85 -22.81 46.83
N GLY A 27 -19.96 -22.35 47.40
CA GLY A 27 -21.19 -22.88 47.86
C GLY A 27 -21.82 -21.76 48.72
N ALA A 28 -23.11 -21.59 48.66
CA ALA A 28 -23.89 -20.83 49.64
C ALA A 28 -24.09 -21.71 50.91
N PRO A 29 -24.47 -21.22 52.08
CA PRO A 29 -25.77 -20.58 52.29
C PRO A 29 -25.93 -19.52 53.40
N SER A 30 -27.01 -18.78 53.30
CA SER A 30 -28.07 -18.44 54.28
C SER A 30 -27.88 -17.45 55.43
N HIS A 31 -28.87 -16.56 55.47
CA HIS A 31 -29.67 -16.04 56.59
C HIS A 31 -29.12 -14.94 57.52
N GLY A 32 -29.98 -13.94 57.64
CA GLY A 32 -30.21 -13.15 58.84
C GLY A 32 -30.18 -11.63 58.64
N ASP A 33 -31.24 -11.06 58.32
CA ASP A 33 -32.25 -10.29 59.08
C ASP A 33 -31.82 -8.90 59.64
N SER A 34 -32.68 -7.96 59.31
CA SER A 34 -33.12 -6.74 60.02
C SER A 34 -32.10 -5.65 60.35
N GLY A 35 -32.53 -4.46 59.98
CA GLY A 35 -32.14 -3.23 60.64
C GLY A 35 -32.22 -1.98 59.71
N ARG A 36 -33.38 -1.33 59.78
CA ARG A 36 -33.60 0.08 59.34
C ARG A 36 -32.48 0.96 59.89
N ASP A 37 -31.97 1.92 59.09
CA ASP A 37 -32.25 3.31 59.29
C ASP A 37 -31.69 4.21 58.19
N ASP A 38 -32.54 5.09 57.84
CA ASP A 38 -32.53 6.30 57.13
C ASP A 38 -31.32 7.19 57.44
N SER A 39 -30.58 7.60 56.44
CA SER A 39 -30.03 8.95 56.33
C SER A 39 -29.50 9.26 54.95
N SER A 40 -30.34 9.95 54.20
CA SER A 40 -29.96 10.71 53.03
C SER A 40 -28.83 11.69 53.38
N LEU A 41 -27.65 11.44 52.86
CA LEU A 41 -26.65 12.50 52.71
C LEU A 41 -26.14 12.55 51.29
N LYS A 42 -26.59 13.63 50.64
CA LYS A 42 -26.09 14.13 49.40
C LYS A 42 -24.57 14.14 49.38
N GLU A 43 -23.91 13.24 48.67
CA GLU A 43 -22.55 13.43 48.20
C GLU A 43 -22.54 14.11 46.83
N THR A 44 -22.93 15.40 46.86
CA THR A 44 -22.55 16.36 45.85
C THR A 44 -21.16 16.89 46.19
N GLY A 45 -20.19 16.64 45.33
CA GLY A 45 -19.05 17.51 45.25
C GLY A 45 -17.81 17.05 45.99
N ARG A 46 -17.09 16.11 45.37
CA ARG A 46 -15.62 16.04 45.49
C ARG A 46 -15.04 15.24 44.30
N ARG A 47 -15.46 15.51 43.09
CA ARG A 47 -14.54 15.41 41.95
C ARG A 47 -13.57 16.58 42.07
N GLY A 48 -12.82 16.54 43.18
CA GLY A 48 -11.94 17.59 43.56
C GLY A 48 -10.76 17.65 42.60
N VAL A 49 -10.19 18.81 42.58
CA VAL A 49 -8.90 19.28 42.04
C VAL A 49 -7.86 18.19 41.71
N ARG A 50 -7.89 17.02 42.34
CA ARG A 50 -7.07 15.85 42.01
C ARG A 50 -7.49 15.16 40.70
N GLY A 51 -8.81 15.08 40.37
CA GLY A 51 -9.28 14.52 39.09
C GLY A 51 -8.94 15.45 37.94
N TRP A 52 -9.15 16.77 38.16
CA TRP A 52 -8.79 17.79 37.17
C TRP A 52 -7.26 17.91 36.97
N LEU A 53 -6.45 17.74 38.02
CA LEU A 53 -5.01 17.67 37.89
C LEU A 53 -4.50 16.38 37.24
N LEU A 54 -5.17 15.25 37.41
CA LEU A 54 -4.85 14.00 36.69
C LEU A 54 -5.26 14.06 35.23
N ASP A 55 -6.40 14.69 34.88
CA ASP A 55 -6.80 14.96 33.49
C ASP A 55 -5.86 15.97 32.79
N LEU A 56 -5.22 16.89 33.56
CA LEU A 56 -4.25 17.83 33.01
C LEU A 56 -2.89 17.19 32.69
N PHE A 57 -2.63 15.98 33.21
CA PHE A 57 -1.39 15.22 33.00
C PHE A 57 -1.63 13.88 32.25
N SER A 58 -2.84 13.57 31.83
CA SER A 58 -3.10 12.45 30.93
C SER A 58 -2.95 12.95 29.49
N ASP A 59 -1.74 12.82 28.95
CA ASP A 59 -1.43 12.97 27.50
C ASP A 59 -2.06 11.83 26.67
N GLU A 60 -3.28 11.39 27.03
CA GLU A 60 -4.01 10.40 26.23
C GLU A 60 -4.54 11.09 24.98
N PRO A 61 -4.19 10.59 23.78
CA PRO A 61 -4.63 11.20 22.54
C PRO A 61 -6.14 11.01 22.36
N GLU A 62 -6.87 12.11 22.29
CA GLU A 62 -8.33 12.10 22.08
C GLU A 62 -8.73 11.95 20.61
N ASN A 63 -7.81 12.17 19.69
CA ASN A 63 -8.06 12.12 18.24
C ASN A 63 -6.82 11.67 17.46
N LEU A 64 -7.05 11.30 16.18
CA LEU A 64 -5.99 10.79 15.29
C LEU A 64 -4.81 11.78 15.12
N PRO A 65 -5.00 13.11 14.92
CA PRO A 65 -3.88 14.05 14.83
C PRO A 65 -2.99 14.08 16.09
N GLN A 66 -3.58 14.00 17.28
CA GLN A 66 -2.82 13.92 18.54
C GLN A 66 -2.04 12.61 18.64
N LEU A 67 -2.65 11.48 18.27
CA LEU A 67 -1.96 10.20 18.19
C LEU A 67 -0.77 10.25 17.23
N MET A 68 -0.95 10.84 16.05
CA MET A 68 0.13 11.02 15.07
C MET A 68 1.27 11.90 15.59
N SER A 69 0.93 12.94 16.37
CA SER A 69 1.95 13.79 17.03
C SER A 69 2.76 13.02 18.07
N LEU A 70 2.11 12.21 18.90
CA LEU A 70 2.79 11.35 19.89
C LEU A 70 3.69 10.31 19.23
N LEU A 71 3.25 9.72 18.11
CA LEU A 71 4.08 8.77 17.37
C LEU A 71 5.33 9.43 16.78
N ARG A 72 5.22 10.66 16.23
CA ARG A 72 6.39 11.42 15.77
C ARG A 72 7.36 11.75 16.90
N ASP A 73 6.82 12.13 18.05
CA ASP A 73 7.62 12.43 19.25
C ASP A 73 8.36 11.16 19.75
N ALA A 74 7.73 10.01 19.70
CA ALA A 74 8.35 8.73 20.03
C ALA A 74 9.45 8.34 19.05
N ALA A 75 9.24 8.55 17.73
CA ALA A 75 10.27 8.31 16.70
C ALA A 75 11.48 9.26 16.90
N SER A 76 11.24 10.55 17.17
CA SER A 76 12.31 11.52 17.45
C SER A 76 13.18 11.14 18.65
N ARG A 77 12.63 10.37 19.60
CA ARG A 77 13.34 9.78 20.76
C ARG A 77 13.98 8.43 20.45
N GLN A 78 14.00 8.00 19.17
CA GLN A 78 14.58 6.73 18.73
C GLN A 78 13.94 5.49 19.39
N MET A 79 12.65 5.54 19.74
CA MET A 79 11.92 4.36 20.23
C MET A 79 11.65 3.34 19.11
N PHE A 80 11.56 3.81 17.88
CA PHE A 80 11.47 3.06 16.61
C PHE A 80 11.94 3.98 15.47
N ASP A 81 12.24 3.38 14.32
CA ASP A 81 12.76 4.10 13.15
C ASP A 81 11.66 4.82 12.36
N ASP A 82 12.07 5.66 11.43
CA ASP A 82 11.17 6.44 10.58
C ASP A 82 10.38 5.53 9.60
N GLU A 83 10.93 4.39 9.21
CA GLU A 83 10.25 3.40 8.38
C GLU A 83 9.05 2.80 9.11
N ALA A 84 9.23 2.36 10.36
CA ALA A 84 8.12 1.89 11.19
C ALA A 84 7.06 2.98 11.41
N LEU A 85 7.48 4.25 11.56
CA LEU A 85 6.55 5.38 11.66
C LEU A 85 5.71 5.53 10.39
N ASN A 86 6.34 5.43 9.22
CA ASN A 86 5.67 5.53 7.93
C ASN A 86 4.65 4.39 7.73
N ILE A 87 5.02 3.15 8.08
CA ILE A 87 4.11 2.00 8.04
C ILE A 87 2.89 2.21 8.95
N ILE A 88 3.10 2.72 10.17
CA ILE A 88 2.01 3.02 11.10
C ILE A 88 1.06 4.07 10.48
N PHE A 89 1.61 5.13 9.91
CA PHE A 89 0.80 6.18 9.28
C PHE A 89 0.06 5.66 8.05
N GLY A 90 0.71 4.87 7.20
CA GLY A 90 0.09 4.20 6.06
C GLY A 90 -1.10 3.31 6.50
N ALA A 91 -0.89 2.49 7.54
CA ALA A 91 -1.94 1.62 8.08
C ALA A 91 -3.15 2.40 8.63
N LEU A 92 -2.93 3.57 9.25
CA LEU A 92 -4.00 4.46 9.71
C LEU A 92 -4.72 5.11 8.52
N HIS A 93 -3.97 5.54 7.50
CA HIS A 93 -4.51 6.22 6.32
C HIS A 93 -5.37 5.30 5.45
N VAL A 94 -4.94 4.06 5.22
CA VAL A 94 -5.69 3.05 4.43
C VAL A 94 -7.11 2.82 4.98
N GLY A 95 -7.34 3.06 6.27
CA GLY A 95 -8.68 2.97 6.87
C GLY A 95 -9.73 3.91 6.25
N ASP A 96 -9.30 5.06 5.74
CA ASP A 96 -10.16 6.09 5.16
C ASP A 96 -10.19 6.06 3.63
N MET A 97 -9.30 5.31 2.98
CA MET A 97 -9.21 5.19 1.52
C MET A 97 -10.22 4.20 0.95
N HIS A 98 -10.55 4.39 -0.32
CA HIS A 98 -11.47 3.56 -1.09
C HIS A 98 -10.78 2.97 -2.32
N ALA A 99 -11.39 1.94 -2.92
CA ALA A 99 -10.85 1.27 -4.10
C ALA A 99 -10.56 2.23 -5.27
N ARG A 100 -11.43 3.22 -5.51
CA ARG A 100 -11.26 4.26 -6.55
C ARG A 100 -10.00 5.10 -6.38
N ASP A 101 -9.49 5.23 -5.15
CA ASP A 101 -8.36 6.12 -4.85
C ASP A 101 -7.02 5.51 -5.29
N ILE A 102 -6.97 4.17 -5.46
CA ILE A 102 -5.74 3.43 -5.81
C ILE A 102 -5.91 2.49 -7.02
N MET A 103 -7.14 2.32 -7.54
CA MET A 103 -7.37 1.37 -8.63
C MET A 103 -6.58 1.75 -9.88
N ILE A 104 -6.11 0.74 -10.60
CA ILE A 104 -5.63 0.89 -11.96
C ILE A 104 -6.86 1.19 -12.83
N PRO A 105 -6.93 2.36 -13.48
CA PRO A 105 -8.09 2.73 -14.29
C PRO A 105 -8.28 1.78 -15.48
N ARG A 106 -9.53 1.62 -15.94
CA ARG A 106 -9.89 0.80 -17.12
C ARG A 106 -9.01 1.07 -18.34
N SER A 107 -8.68 2.34 -18.61
CA SER A 107 -7.85 2.75 -19.76
C SER A 107 -6.42 2.20 -19.71
N SER A 108 -5.94 1.86 -18.52
CA SER A 108 -4.58 1.34 -18.28
C SER A 108 -4.56 -0.17 -18.01
N LEU A 109 -5.73 -0.83 -17.99
CA LEU A 109 -5.81 -2.28 -17.79
C LEU A 109 -5.40 -3.05 -19.03
N VAL A 110 -4.47 -3.96 -18.89
CA VAL A 110 -4.20 -4.99 -19.89
C VAL A 110 -5.21 -6.10 -19.71
N VAL A 111 -6.15 -6.20 -20.62
CA VAL A 111 -7.21 -7.23 -20.62
C VAL A 111 -6.98 -8.25 -21.72
N VAL A 112 -7.51 -9.46 -21.57
CA VAL A 112 -7.48 -10.51 -22.58
C VAL A 112 -8.91 -10.98 -22.89
N GLN A 113 -9.14 -11.44 -24.11
CA GLN A 113 -10.48 -11.91 -24.54
C GLN A 113 -10.61 -13.42 -24.35
N GLU A 114 -11.81 -13.88 -23.98
CA GLU A 114 -12.12 -15.30 -23.77
C GLU A 114 -11.86 -16.18 -25.00
N ASN A 115 -11.98 -15.60 -26.20
CA ASN A 115 -11.86 -16.31 -27.48
C ASN A 115 -10.44 -16.28 -28.08
N GLN A 116 -9.45 -15.67 -27.41
CA GLN A 116 -8.06 -15.63 -27.88
C GLN A 116 -7.41 -17.01 -27.78
N ASP A 117 -6.62 -17.32 -28.79
CA ASP A 117 -5.73 -18.49 -28.78
C ASP A 117 -4.43 -18.22 -28.02
N LEU A 118 -3.68 -19.28 -27.74
CA LEU A 118 -2.45 -19.21 -26.97
C LEU A 118 -1.38 -18.38 -27.69
N ASP A 119 -1.30 -18.44 -29.02
CA ASP A 119 -0.28 -17.75 -29.81
C ASP A 119 -0.50 -16.23 -29.79
N THR A 120 -1.75 -15.77 -29.71
CA THR A 120 -2.09 -14.35 -29.55
C THR A 120 -1.92 -13.87 -28.10
N LEU A 121 -2.19 -14.75 -27.14
CA LEU A 121 -2.18 -14.42 -25.71
C LEU A 121 -0.77 -14.29 -25.14
N LEU A 122 0.14 -15.21 -25.52
CA LEU A 122 1.51 -15.26 -24.97
C LEU A 122 2.31 -13.97 -25.19
N PRO A 123 2.31 -13.32 -26.37
CA PRO A 123 2.99 -12.04 -26.56
C PRO A 123 2.51 -10.95 -25.60
N ILE A 124 1.18 -10.83 -25.39
CA ILE A 124 0.59 -9.85 -24.48
C ILE A 124 1.11 -10.07 -23.04
N ILE A 125 1.14 -11.32 -22.60
CA ILE A 125 1.59 -11.67 -21.25
C ILE A 125 3.08 -11.42 -21.06
N ILE A 126 3.89 -11.75 -22.05
CA ILE A 126 5.35 -11.59 -22.00
C ILE A 126 5.72 -10.10 -22.01
N GLU A 127 5.07 -9.30 -22.85
CA GLU A 127 5.34 -7.87 -22.98
C GLU A 127 4.91 -7.10 -21.73
N SER A 128 3.70 -7.37 -21.23
CA SER A 128 3.14 -6.67 -20.08
C SER A 128 3.79 -7.07 -18.74
N ARG A 129 4.35 -8.29 -18.65
CA ARG A 129 4.95 -8.86 -17.43
C ARG A 129 4.02 -8.95 -16.23
N HIS A 130 2.70 -8.82 -16.43
CA HIS A 130 1.75 -8.96 -15.34
C HIS A 130 1.51 -10.42 -14.96
N SER A 131 1.18 -10.66 -13.70
CA SER A 131 0.84 -12.00 -13.19
C SER A 131 -0.62 -12.39 -13.41
N ARG A 132 -1.53 -11.41 -13.55
CA ARG A 132 -2.98 -11.60 -13.62
C ARG A 132 -3.59 -10.67 -14.64
N PHE A 133 -4.52 -11.23 -15.44
CA PHE A 133 -5.17 -10.53 -16.54
C PHE A 133 -6.68 -10.67 -16.40
N PRO A 134 -7.43 -9.56 -16.35
CA PRO A 134 -8.88 -9.61 -16.50
C PRO A 134 -9.24 -10.23 -17.83
N VAL A 135 -10.19 -11.17 -17.82
CA VAL A 135 -10.73 -11.83 -19.02
C VAL A 135 -12.11 -11.27 -19.29
N ILE A 136 -12.30 -10.78 -20.49
CA ILE A 136 -13.57 -10.21 -20.99
C ILE A 136 -14.14 -11.08 -22.12
N GLY A 137 -15.45 -10.99 -22.30
CA GLY A 137 -16.14 -11.59 -23.44
C GLY A 137 -16.08 -10.71 -24.68
N ASP A 138 -17.17 -10.74 -25.46
CA ASP A 138 -17.32 -9.93 -26.69
C ASP A 138 -17.50 -8.44 -26.35
N ASP A 139 -18.06 -8.12 -25.19
CA ASP A 139 -18.17 -6.77 -24.64
C ASP A 139 -17.11 -6.55 -23.57
N VAL A 140 -16.57 -5.33 -23.49
CA VAL A 140 -15.55 -4.95 -22.50
C VAL A 140 -16.10 -5.00 -21.07
N ASP A 141 -17.42 -4.86 -20.91
CA ASP A 141 -18.08 -4.96 -19.60
C ASP A 141 -18.54 -6.39 -19.27
N ASP A 142 -18.38 -7.35 -20.21
CA ASP A 142 -18.69 -8.77 -20.00
C ASP A 142 -17.52 -9.50 -19.34
N ILE A 143 -17.44 -9.37 -18.00
CA ILE A 143 -16.35 -9.95 -17.20
C ILE A 143 -16.54 -11.47 -17.10
N LYS A 144 -15.58 -12.23 -17.58
CA LYS A 144 -15.52 -13.70 -17.45
C LYS A 144 -14.74 -14.14 -16.21
N GLY A 145 -13.75 -13.36 -15.79
CA GLY A 145 -12.92 -13.65 -14.63
C GLY A 145 -11.50 -13.11 -14.76
N VAL A 146 -10.54 -13.83 -14.20
CA VAL A 146 -9.11 -13.51 -14.25
C VAL A 146 -8.31 -14.71 -14.68
N LEU A 147 -7.40 -14.51 -15.63
CA LEU A 147 -6.38 -15.45 -16.04
C LEU A 147 -5.10 -15.22 -15.21
N HIS A 148 -4.50 -16.28 -14.73
CA HIS A 148 -3.15 -16.21 -14.14
C HIS A 148 -2.09 -16.62 -15.16
N ALA A 149 -1.08 -15.80 -15.39
CA ALA A 149 0.01 -16.09 -16.32
C ALA A 149 0.68 -17.45 -16.04
N LYS A 150 0.84 -17.83 -14.80
CA LYS A 150 1.44 -19.10 -14.38
C LYS A 150 0.63 -20.33 -14.81
N ASP A 151 -0.69 -20.18 -14.99
CA ASP A 151 -1.56 -21.32 -15.38
C ASP A 151 -1.35 -21.69 -16.84
N LEU A 152 -0.70 -20.84 -17.64
CA LEU A 152 -0.31 -21.12 -19.02
C LEU A 152 1.02 -21.88 -19.14
N LEU A 153 1.84 -21.93 -18.09
CA LEU A 153 3.16 -22.59 -18.17
C LEU A 153 3.10 -24.05 -18.58
N PRO A 154 2.18 -24.90 -18.09
CA PRO A 154 2.04 -26.27 -18.56
C PRO A 154 1.65 -26.36 -20.03
N LEU A 155 0.86 -25.39 -20.53
CA LEU A 155 0.31 -25.39 -21.89
C LEU A 155 1.32 -24.95 -22.94
N VAL A 156 2.41 -24.29 -22.55
CA VAL A 156 3.54 -23.99 -23.45
C VAL A 156 4.22 -25.29 -23.92
N LEU A 157 4.18 -26.33 -23.08
CA LEU A 157 4.78 -27.65 -23.41
C LEU A 157 3.82 -28.53 -24.24
N ASP A 158 2.52 -28.39 -24.06
CA ASP A 158 1.49 -29.12 -24.80
C ASP A 158 0.30 -28.18 -25.14
N GLN A 159 0.41 -27.50 -26.27
CA GLN A 159 -0.60 -26.55 -26.73
C GLN A 159 -1.92 -27.22 -27.12
N SER A 160 -1.93 -28.54 -27.41
CA SER A 160 -3.13 -29.28 -27.81
C SER A 160 -4.19 -29.33 -26.69
N ALA A 161 -3.80 -29.11 -25.45
CA ALA A 161 -4.67 -29.13 -24.28
C ALA A 161 -5.18 -27.72 -23.88
N PHE A 162 -4.87 -26.66 -24.67
CA PHE A 162 -5.29 -25.31 -24.29
C PHE A 162 -6.80 -25.11 -24.40
N SER A 163 -7.39 -24.69 -23.32
CA SER A 163 -8.78 -24.20 -23.25
C SER A 163 -8.78 -22.97 -22.33
N MET A 164 -9.07 -21.79 -22.87
CA MET A 164 -9.15 -20.56 -22.09
C MET A 164 -10.15 -20.70 -20.94
N LYS A 165 -11.30 -21.37 -21.18
CA LYS A 165 -12.35 -21.57 -20.14
C LYS A 165 -11.85 -22.30 -18.92
N ASP A 166 -10.92 -23.23 -19.08
CA ASP A 166 -10.36 -24.00 -17.96
C ASP A 166 -9.31 -23.21 -17.17
N CYS A 167 -8.77 -22.13 -17.78
CA CYS A 167 -7.78 -21.25 -17.17
C CYS A 167 -8.40 -20.06 -16.45
N ILE A 168 -9.68 -19.72 -16.73
CA ILE A 168 -10.37 -18.58 -16.13
C ILE A 168 -10.76 -18.90 -14.70
N ARG A 169 -10.36 -18.02 -13.78
CA ARG A 169 -10.72 -18.07 -12.36
C ARG A 169 -11.71 -16.96 -12.02
N THR A 170 -12.62 -17.25 -11.08
CA THR A 170 -13.55 -16.22 -10.59
C THR A 170 -12.77 -15.12 -9.87
N ALA A 171 -12.99 -13.87 -10.26
CA ALA A 171 -12.47 -12.70 -9.57
C ALA A 171 -13.55 -12.06 -8.69
N PRO A 172 -13.20 -11.51 -7.53
CA PRO A 172 -14.10 -10.63 -6.79
C PRO A 172 -14.43 -9.39 -7.62
N ILE A 173 -15.71 -9.01 -7.61
CA ILE A 173 -16.18 -7.75 -8.17
C ILE A 173 -16.56 -6.87 -6.99
N ILE A 174 -16.05 -5.64 -6.95
CA ILE A 174 -16.24 -4.70 -5.86
C ILE A 174 -16.65 -3.32 -6.39
N PRO A 175 -17.44 -2.54 -5.64
CA PRO A 175 -17.75 -1.16 -6.02
C PRO A 175 -16.55 -0.24 -5.76
N GLU A 176 -16.47 0.87 -6.50
CA GLU A 176 -15.48 1.94 -6.32
C GLU A 176 -15.39 2.47 -4.89
N SER A 177 -16.52 2.52 -4.19
CA SER A 177 -16.65 3.00 -2.81
C SER A 177 -16.19 2.00 -1.74
N LYS A 178 -15.66 0.84 -2.13
CA LYS A 178 -15.18 -0.18 -1.20
C LYS A 178 -13.98 0.34 -0.41
N ARG A 179 -14.05 0.30 0.93
CA ARG A 179 -12.94 0.71 1.79
C ARG A 179 -11.77 -0.26 1.69
N LEU A 180 -10.54 0.27 1.64
CA LEU A 180 -9.33 -0.55 1.43
C LEU A 180 -9.03 -1.49 2.59
N ASN A 181 -9.27 -1.08 3.84
CA ASN A 181 -9.08 -1.94 5.01
C ASN A 181 -9.99 -3.18 4.97
N VAL A 182 -11.23 -3.04 4.49
CA VAL A 182 -12.17 -4.17 4.31
C VAL A 182 -11.73 -5.05 3.13
N LEU A 183 -11.32 -4.42 2.02
CA LEU A 183 -10.81 -5.12 0.86
C LEU A 183 -9.58 -5.98 1.19
N LEU A 184 -8.63 -5.42 1.95
CA LEU A 184 -7.45 -6.15 2.40
C LEU A 184 -7.80 -7.39 3.24
N GLN A 185 -8.79 -7.26 4.14
CA GLN A 185 -9.28 -8.40 4.93
C GLN A 185 -9.90 -9.47 4.02
N GLU A 186 -10.69 -9.08 3.01
CA GLU A 186 -11.28 -10.01 2.04
C GLU A 186 -10.23 -10.71 1.18
N PHE A 187 -9.21 -9.99 0.71
CA PHE A 187 -8.08 -10.58 -0.02
C PHE A 187 -7.38 -11.65 0.82
N ARG A 188 -7.08 -11.35 2.08
CA ARG A 188 -6.43 -12.30 3.00
C ARG A 188 -7.31 -13.52 3.29
N ALA A 189 -8.61 -13.30 3.57
CA ALA A 189 -9.54 -14.37 3.93
C ALA A 189 -9.80 -15.34 2.77
N ARG A 190 -9.91 -14.82 1.54
CA ARG A 190 -10.22 -15.59 0.34
C ARG A 190 -9.00 -16.00 -0.46
N ARG A 191 -7.81 -15.56 -0.07
CA ARG A 191 -6.54 -15.75 -0.80
C ARG A 191 -6.61 -15.24 -2.24
N ASN A 192 -7.38 -14.19 -2.47
CA ASN A 192 -7.42 -13.48 -3.74
C ASN A 192 -6.39 -12.36 -3.73
N HIS A 193 -5.84 -12.06 -4.90
CA HIS A 193 -4.83 -11.01 -5.05
C HIS A 193 -5.26 -9.91 -6.02
N MET A 194 -6.42 -10.04 -6.67
CA MET A 194 -6.97 -9.05 -7.57
C MET A 194 -8.48 -9.00 -7.42
N ALA A 195 -9.05 -7.80 -7.49
CA ALA A 195 -10.47 -7.54 -7.56
C ALA A 195 -10.75 -6.60 -8.73
N LEU A 196 -11.85 -6.81 -9.44
CA LEU A 196 -12.33 -5.92 -10.49
C LEU A 196 -13.27 -4.89 -9.86
N VAL A 197 -13.08 -3.64 -10.23
CA VAL A 197 -13.84 -2.50 -9.70
C VAL A 197 -14.91 -2.10 -10.70
N ILE A 198 -16.12 -1.90 -10.19
CA ILE A 198 -17.26 -1.45 -11.01
C ILE A 198 -17.85 -0.15 -10.49
N ASP A 199 -18.38 0.63 -11.41
CA ASP A 199 -19.15 1.84 -11.13
C ASP A 199 -20.59 1.53 -10.67
N GLU A 200 -21.40 2.57 -10.44
CA GLU A 200 -22.80 2.48 -10.01
C GLU A 200 -23.72 1.86 -11.08
N TYR A 201 -23.27 1.82 -12.33
CA TYR A 201 -24.02 1.27 -13.47
C TYR A 201 -23.63 -0.19 -13.76
N GLY A 202 -22.60 -0.70 -13.07
CA GLY A 202 -22.09 -2.07 -13.26
C GLY A 202 -21.02 -2.20 -14.36
N HIS A 203 -20.49 -1.09 -14.89
CA HIS A 203 -19.39 -1.11 -15.85
C HIS A 203 -18.05 -1.23 -15.14
N ILE A 204 -17.06 -1.84 -15.79
CA ILE A 204 -15.69 -1.92 -15.25
C ILE A 204 -15.09 -0.52 -15.22
N SER A 205 -14.71 -0.05 -14.01
CA SER A 205 -13.95 1.18 -13.80
C SER A 205 -12.45 0.92 -13.72
N GLY A 206 -12.05 -0.27 -13.24
CA GLY A 206 -10.65 -0.59 -13.06
C GLY A 206 -10.42 -1.93 -12.37
N ALA A 207 -9.22 -2.11 -11.83
CA ALA A 207 -8.86 -3.24 -10.99
C ALA A 207 -7.97 -2.78 -9.82
N VAL A 208 -8.01 -3.53 -8.72
CA VAL A 208 -7.13 -3.33 -7.55
C VAL A 208 -6.50 -4.65 -7.19
N THR A 209 -5.20 -4.63 -6.91
CA THR A 209 -4.47 -5.79 -6.41
C THR A 209 -4.20 -5.67 -4.90
N ILE A 210 -3.83 -6.76 -4.25
CA ILE A 210 -3.42 -6.72 -2.84
C ILE A 210 -2.11 -5.96 -2.70
N GLU A 211 -1.26 -6.06 -3.71
CA GLU A 211 0.01 -5.35 -3.81
C GLU A 211 -0.22 -3.84 -3.78
N ASP A 212 -1.19 -3.28 -4.53
CA ASP A 212 -1.54 -1.85 -4.51
C ASP A 212 -2.00 -1.38 -3.12
N VAL A 213 -2.78 -2.22 -2.40
CA VAL A 213 -3.23 -1.88 -1.04
C VAL A 213 -2.06 -1.91 -0.05
N LEU A 214 -1.14 -2.88 -0.18
CA LEU A 214 0.04 -2.98 0.69
C LEU A 214 1.01 -1.82 0.44
N GLU A 215 1.16 -1.37 -0.80
CA GLU A 215 1.96 -0.20 -1.17
C GLU A 215 1.48 1.07 -0.42
N GLN A 216 0.15 1.24 -0.23
CA GLN A 216 -0.37 2.37 0.57
C GLN A 216 -0.02 2.27 2.07
N ILE A 217 0.31 1.08 2.56
CA ILE A 217 0.68 0.86 3.98
C ILE A 217 2.18 0.98 4.18
N VAL A 218 2.94 0.31 3.32
CA VAL A 218 4.40 0.16 3.47
C VAL A 218 5.16 1.28 2.75
N GLY A 219 4.54 1.92 1.75
CA GLY A 219 5.20 2.75 0.76
C GLY A 219 5.82 1.90 -0.35
N ASP A 220 6.59 2.53 -1.23
CA ASP A 220 7.37 1.79 -2.23
C ASP A 220 8.28 0.81 -1.48
N ILE A 221 8.07 -0.50 -1.70
CA ILE A 221 8.98 -1.53 -1.18
C ILE A 221 10.24 -1.39 -2.00
N GLU A 222 11.24 -0.72 -1.45
CA GLU A 222 12.58 -0.71 -2.02
C GLU A 222 13.04 -2.17 -2.12
N ASP A 223 13.46 -2.61 -3.31
CA ASP A 223 13.92 -3.97 -3.55
C ASP A 223 15.14 -4.24 -2.63
N GLU A 224 15.24 -5.42 -2.02
CA GLU A 224 16.35 -5.82 -1.12
C GLU A 224 17.74 -5.68 -1.78
N HIS A 225 17.76 -5.43 -3.09
CA HIS A 225 18.97 -5.12 -3.89
C HIS A 225 19.20 -3.62 -4.07
N ASP A 226 18.33 -2.76 -3.58
CA ASP A 226 18.58 -1.33 -3.49
C ASP A 226 19.53 -1.10 -2.31
N VAL A 227 20.81 -1.27 -2.58
CA VAL A 227 21.89 -0.87 -1.69
C VAL A 227 21.54 0.53 -1.16
N HIS A 228 21.59 0.72 0.14
CA HIS A 228 21.48 2.01 0.80
C HIS A 228 22.44 3.00 0.16
N ASP A 229 22.02 3.59 -0.96
CA ASP A 229 22.71 4.69 -1.56
C ASP A 229 21.99 5.94 -1.03
N ASP A 230 22.55 6.51 0.05
CA ASP A 230 22.12 7.77 0.65
C ASP A 230 22.23 8.95 -0.32
N SER A 231 22.74 8.71 -1.55
CA SER A 231 23.03 9.73 -2.55
C SER A 231 21.81 10.40 -3.16
N GLY A 232 20.59 9.91 -2.93
CA GLY A 232 19.37 10.47 -3.54
C GLY A 232 19.30 10.34 -5.07
N ILE A 233 20.32 9.71 -5.71
CA ILE A 233 20.45 9.50 -7.16
C ILE A 233 20.65 8.00 -7.43
N LYS A 234 19.81 7.40 -8.27
CA LYS A 234 19.92 6.01 -8.69
C LYS A 234 20.03 5.90 -10.20
N GLN A 235 21.10 5.33 -10.71
CA GLN A 235 21.25 5.08 -12.14
C GLN A 235 20.43 3.87 -12.57
N MET A 236 19.52 4.06 -13.52
CA MET A 236 18.66 2.99 -14.06
C MET A 236 19.19 2.44 -15.39
N GLU A 237 19.67 3.34 -16.25
CA GLU A 237 20.24 3.06 -17.56
C GLU A 237 21.45 3.96 -17.79
N PRO A 238 22.31 3.72 -18.79
CA PRO A 238 23.53 4.50 -19.00
C PRO A 238 23.37 6.03 -19.03
N ASN A 239 22.18 6.53 -19.39
CA ASN A 239 21.90 7.96 -19.48
C ASN A 239 20.59 8.34 -18.78
N SER A 240 20.05 7.49 -17.91
CA SER A 240 18.78 7.70 -17.21
C SER A 240 18.94 7.44 -15.73
N PHE A 241 18.57 8.41 -14.92
CA PHE A 241 18.74 8.40 -13.47
C PHE A 241 17.41 8.70 -12.78
N HIS A 242 17.11 8.02 -11.70
CA HIS A 242 16.05 8.40 -10.77
C HIS A 242 16.67 9.31 -9.70
N VAL A 243 16.06 10.46 -9.48
CA VAL A 243 16.56 11.50 -8.56
C VAL A 243 15.44 11.91 -7.61
N LYS A 244 15.71 11.86 -6.31
CA LYS A 244 14.75 12.38 -5.31
C LYS A 244 14.63 13.89 -5.49
N ALA A 245 13.40 14.40 -5.54
CA ALA A 245 13.17 15.85 -5.69
C ALA A 245 13.70 16.68 -4.51
N THR A 246 13.91 16.03 -3.36
CA THR A 246 14.50 16.62 -2.15
C THR A 246 16.02 16.65 -2.16
N LEU A 247 16.66 16.13 -3.22
CA LEU A 247 18.11 16.15 -3.35
C LEU A 247 18.63 17.60 -3.37
N PRO A 248 19.63 17.95 -2.54
CA PRO A 248 20.28 19.25 -2.59
C PRO A 248 20.89 19.56 -3.95
N ILE A 249 20.88 20.84 -4.36
CA ILE A 249 21.38 21.26 -5.68
C ILE A 249 22.89 21.08 -5.78
N ASP A 250 23.63 21.29 -4.71
CA ASP A 250 25.07 21.08 -4.64
C ASP A 250 25.46 19.62 -4.90
N GLU A 251 24.78 18.65 -4.28
CA GLU A 251 24.98 17.22 -4.52
C GLU A 251 24.60 16.82 -5.95
N PHE A 252 23.53 17.41 -6.50
CA PHE A 252 23.13 17.20 -7.88
C PHE A 252 24.18 17.70 -8.86
N ASN A 253 24.67 18.94 -8.65
CA ASN A 253 25.71 19.57 -9.45
C ASN A 253 27.02 18.76 -9.45
N GLU A 254 27.43 18.26 -8.28
CA GLU A 254 28.63 17.40 -8.15
C GLU A 254 28.49 16.12 -8.99
N HIS A 255 27.31 15.46 -8.92
CA HIS A 255 27.09 14.19 -9.61
C HIS A 255 26.97 14.35 -11.14
N PHE A 256 26.20 15.33 -11.62
CA PHE A 256 25.94 15.53 -13.04
C PHE A 256 26.89 16.52 -13.72
N GLN A 257 27.82 17.11 -12.96
CA GLN A 257 28.77 18.13 -13.43
C GLN A 257 28.06 19.34 -14.07
N THR A 258 26.98 19.79 -13.43
CA THR A 258 26.18 20.96 -13.79
C THR A 258 26.49 22.14 -12.88
N ASP A 259 26.01 23.33 -13.24
CA ASP A 259 26.21 24.59 -12.49
C ASP A 259 24.85 25.28 -12.25
N ILE A 260 23.84 24.48 -11.83
CA ILE A 260 22.52 25.00 -11.50
C ILE A 260 22.65 25.86 -10.24
N SER A 261 22.12 27.12 -10.31
CA SER A 261 22.18 28.03 -9.15
C SER A 261 21.29 27.55 -8.01
N ASP A 262 21.79 27.66 -6.78
CA ASP A 262 21.12 27.39 -5.52
C ASP A 262 20.61 28.68 -4.81
N ASP A 263 20.65 29.82 -5.49
CA ASP A 263 20.28 31.13 -4.91
C ASP A 263 18.80 31.23 -4.50
N GLU A 264 17.89 30.55 -5.23
CA GLU A 264 16.44 30.64 -5.02
C GLU A 264 15.84 29.38 -4.39
N PHE A 265 16.46 28.22 -4.56
CA PHE A 265 15.96 26.93 -4.10
C PHE A 265 17.09 26.07 -3.55
N ASP A 266 16.79 25.34 -2.47
CA ASP A 266 17.76 24.43 -1.85
C ASP A 266 17.80 23.05 -2.52
N THR A 267 16.75 22.66 -3.30
CA THR A 267 16.58 21.32 -3.85
C THR A 267 16.27 21.31 -5.34
N ILE A 268 16.66 20.23 -6.01
CA ILE A 268 16.40 20.05 -7.45
C ILE A 268 14.89 20.07 -7.79
N GLY A 269 14.05 19.58 -6.87
CA GLY A 269 12.59 19.65 -7.03
C GLY A 269 12.06 21.07 -7.10
N GLY A 270 12.67 22.00 -6.38
CA GLY A 270 12.35 23.44 -6.45
C GLY A 270 12.64 24.03 -7.83
N ILE A 271 13.82 23.75 -8.38
CA ILE A 271 14.23 24.18 -9.72
C ILE A 271 13.29 23.63 -10.80
N VAL A 272 12.98 22.32 -10.73
CA VAL A 272 12.09 21.67 -11.69
C VAL A 272 10.67 22.26 -11.61
N LEU A 273 10.18 22.51 -10.39
CA LEU A 273 8.86 23.11 -10.18
C LEU A 273 8.79 24.55 -10.74
N GLN A 274 9.85 25.33 -10.55
CA GLN A 274 9.97 26.67 -11.14
C GLN A 274 9.94 26.60 -12.66
N ALA A 275 10.67 25.66 -13.26
CA ALA A 275 10.73 25.49 -14.71
C ALA A 275 9.38 25.09 -15.32
N PHE A 276 8.55 24.33 -14.60
CA PHE A 276 7.17 24.05 -15.02
C PHE A 276 6.23 25.23 -14.84
N GLY A 277 6.46 26.08 -13.83
CA GLY A 277 5.57 27.21 -13.50
C GLY A 277 4.21 26.78 -12.89
N HIS A 278 3.97 25.52 -12.72
CA HIS A 278 2.80 24.90 -12.05
C HIS A 278 3.22 23.59 -11.40
N LEU A 279 2.38 23.00 -10.55
CA LEU A 279 2.62 21.68 -10.02
C LEU A 279 2.35 20.65 -11.12
N PRO A 280 3.39 19.94 -11.64
CA PRO A 280 3.21 19.03 -12.75
C PRO A 280 2.62 17.70 -12.34
N GLU A 281 1.95 17.05 -13.30
CA GLU A 281 1.43 15.67 -13.16
C GLU A 281 2.51 14.65 -13.55
N ARG A 282 2.27 13.39 -13.17
CA ARG A 282 3.16 12.28 -13.54
C ARG A 282 3.27 12.14 -15.06
N GLY A 283 4.51 12.01 -15.56
CA GLY A 283 4.83 11.88 -16.98
C GLY A 283 5.08 13.20 -17.71
N GLU A 284 4.88 14.36 -17.06
CA GLU A 284 5.27 15.63 -17.65
C GLU A 284 6.80 15.77 -17.68
N VAL A 285 7.30 16.43 -18.74
CA VAL A 285 8.73 16.59 -19.00
C VAL A 285 9.08 18.06 -19.13
N VAL A 286 10.17 18.47 -18.50
CA VAL A 286 10.74 19.81 -18.65
C VAL A 286 12.25 19.72 -18.87
N ALA A 287 12.80 20.66 -19.62
CA ALA A 287 14.24 20.81 -19.82
C ALA A 287 14.78 21.91 -18.90
N VAL A 288 15.81 21.57 -18.14
CA VAL A 288 16.60 22.54 -17.36
C VAL A 288 18.05 22.40 -17.78
N GLU A 289 18.64 23.44 -18.26
CA GLU A 289 19.95 23.41 -18.93
C GLU A 289 20.00 22.36 -20.06
N ASN A 290 20.90 21.38 -19.96
CA ASN A 290 21.06 20.30 -20.93
C ASN A 290 20.41 18.98 -20.49
N LEU A 291 19.65 19.00 -19.41
CA LEU A 291 19.02 17.80 -18.83
C LEU A 291 17.51 17.82 -19.04
N HIS A 292 16.92 16.64 -19.26
CA HIS A 292 15.49 16.47 -19.35
C HIS A 292 14.98 15.79 -18.07
N PHE A 293 14.04 16.44 -17.39
CA PHE A 293 13.41 15.98 -16.18
C PHE A 293 12.00 15.50 -16.50
N GLU A 294 11.70 14.24 -16.22
CA GLU A 294 10.37 13.66 -16.29
C GLU A 294 9.85 13.40 -14.87
N VAL A 295 8.63 13.78 -14.59
CA VAL A 295 7.99 13.55 -13.28
C VAL A 295 7.55 12.11 -13.17
N LEU A 296 8.17 11.34 -12.28
CA LEU A 296 7.77 9.96 -11.99
C LEU A 296 6.74 9.89 -10.86
N ASN A 297 6.90 10.74 -9.83
CA ASN A 297 6.00 10.80 -8.70
C ASN A 297 5.88 12.24 -8.19
N ALA A 298 4.62 12.69 -8.01
CA ALA A 298 4.28 13.97 -7.39
C ALA A 298 3.01 13.80 -6.56
N ASP A 299 2.91 14.52 -5.46
CA ASP A 299 1.67 14.65 -4.70
C ASP A 299 1.03 16.04 -4.94
N SER A 300 -0.13 16.30 -4.33
CA SER A 300 -0.88 17.55 -4.50
C SER A 300 -0.13 18.83 -4.05
N ARG A 301 1.09 18.71 -3.51
CA ARG A 301 1.85 19.83 -2.94
C ARG A 301 3.31 19.90 -3.38
N ARG A 302 3.91 18.77 -3.81
CA ARG A 302 5.34 18.71 -4.12
C ARG A 302 5.70 17.55 -5.05
N LEU A 303 6.80 17.72 -5.76
CA LEU A 303 7.50 16.66 -6.48
C LEU A 303 8.17 15.71 -5.48
N ARG A 304 8.19 14.41 -5.80
CA ARG A 304 8.86 13.38 -4.99
C ARG A 304 10.00 12.71 -5.73
N LEU A 305 9.75 12.24 -6.95
CA LEU A 305 10.72 11.49 -7.73
C LEU A 305 10.73 11.99 -9.17
N LEU A 306 11.92 12.16 -9.71
CA LEU A 306 12.19 12.65 -11.05
C LEU A 306 13.03 11.61 -11.81
N ARG A 307 12.80 11.49 -13.12
CA ARG A 307 13.75 10.84 -14.03
C ARG A 307 14.56 11.91 -14.72
N VAL A 308 15.87 11.81 -14.63
CA VAL A 308 16.82 12.72 -15.29
C VAL A 308 17.47 11.97 -16.44
N ASN A 309 17.31 12.51 -17.64
CA ASN A 309 17.96 11.98 -18.84
C ASN A 309 19.08 12.94 -19.27
N THR A 310 20.30 12.41 -19.35
CA THR A 310 21.47 13.15 -19.82
C THR A 310 21.60 13.04 -21.34
N PRO A 311 22.04 14.09 -22.03
CA PRO A 311 22.32 14.00 -23.46
C PRO A 311 23.39 12.94 -23.74
N LYS A 312 23.30 12.30 -24.93
CA LYS A 312 24.29 11.30 -25.37
C LYS A 312 25.62 11.93 -25.72
#